data_7658322b8e2be53ee9e9440bc69465bb
#
_entry.id   7658322b8e2be53ee9e9440bc69465bb
#
_cell.length_a   1.000
_cell.length_b   1.000
_cell.length_c   1.000
_cell.angle_alpha   90.00
_cell.angle_beta   90.00
_cell.angle_gamma   90.00
#
_symmetry.space_group_name_H-M   'P 1'
#
loop_
_entity.id
_entity.type
_entity.pdbx_description
1 polymer ?
#
loop_
_entity_poly.entity_id
_entity_poly.type
_entity_poly.pdbx_seq_one_letter_code
_entity_poly.pdbx_strand_id
1 'polypeptide(L)'
;MRVRVKSFLFSFLLCAGLAAFGEIAVTFYGGAGQVGGSCALVESGGFRMLVDCGTAYGDDHTSTNAQAETGFRFDPASIDCILLTHAHQDHAGRVPEIAQSGFKGAFWSTEPTRDLLALVWPSQLVYDESVRRNWVWSAKAKGGRTRKVHWHADCEWAGKISAHNRRSFTGTRAELDAHVTTTLSACRECLETEVETLVARFKTAPFDVPTKIGPFAVTFRPVKHIPGASAIYIAEGTNTLVFSGDLGTYRSRLVRTIEPARAADAVFIESTYGDASSGGREAVEAEYARFRKDVGETVRKGGLAWVPAFALDRTQRVFYEISQGMAKGDIPADAPVYMLSSTARNVMQAYFDHPEWNDVDIRAALPLFKRTKPRFTPSKHVKGGGILLTTSGMMDAGASVGLLPDLATNPAVRVCLVGYQSPGTPGHSLRSGAKEISVGGQQIPVRCDVKSYSCFSGHGDAAENDAWLANNRASRIFLIHGDADALAARRKGLVDRFGSNVEVVEPFKRYVFPVH
;
A
#
# COMPACT_ATOMS: atom_id res chain seq x y z
N MET A 1 92.38 9.96 20.94
CA MET A 1 91.34 8.96 20.56
C MET A 1 90.01 9.69 20.57
N ARG A 2 89.55 10.16 19.38
CA ARG A 2 88.29 10.92 19.25
C ARG A 2 87.23 9.98 18.73
N VAL A 3 86.20 9.74 19.57
CA VAL A 3 85.01 8.98 19.18
C VAL A 3 84.01 9.92 18.53
N ARG A 4 83.61 9.65 17.28
CA ARG A 4 82.55 10.36 16.53
C ARG A 4 81.20 9.66 16.85
N VAL A 5 80.29 10.41 17.48
CA VAL A 5 78.88 10.00 17.62
C VAL A 5 78.14 10.42 16.35
N LYS A 6 77.58 9.43 15.62
CA LYS A 6 76.70 9.68 14.47
C LYS A 6 75.25 9.82 15.03
N SER A 7 74.71 11.04 14.87
CA SER A 7 73.30 11.29 15.13
C SER A 7 72.46 10.73 13.97
N PHE A 8 71.58 9.75 14.29
CA PHE A 8 70.50 9.31 13.40
C PHE A 8 69.26 10.18 13.67
N LEU A 9 68.94 11.06 12.72
CA LEU A 9 67.61 11.70 12.68
C LEU A 9 66.62 10.68 12.15
N PHE A 10 65.70 10.25 13.00
CA PHE A 10 64.49 9.55 12.63
C PHE A 10 63.42 10.60 12.27
N SER A 11 63.20 10.79 10.95
CA SER A 11 62.06 11.53 10.46
C SER A 11 60.79 10.66 10.66
N PHE A 12 59.98 11.01 11.65
CA PHE A 12 58.61 10.52 11.72
C PHE A 12 57.79 11.24 10.64
N LEU A 13 57.53 10.58 9.50
CA LEU A 13 56.45 10.96 8.62
C LEU A 13 55.13 10.67 9.36
N LEU A 14 54.51 11.72 9.88
CA LEU A 14 53.10 11.70 10.24
C LEU A 14 52.31 11.60 8.92
N CYS A 15 51.97 10.38 8.50
CA CYS A 15 50.87 10.18 7.57
C CYS A 15 49.58 10.55 8.34
N ALA A 16 49.19 11.82 8.31
CA ALA A 16 47.84 12.22 8.56
C ALA A 16 47.00 11.58 7.43
N GLY A 17 46.46 10.40 7.71
CA GLY A 17 45.39 9.84 6.89
C GLY A 17 44.26 10.86 6.91
N LEU A 18 44.09 11.54 5.77
CA LEU A 18 42.81 12.21 5.49
C LEU A 18 41.75 11.13 5.67
N ALA A 19 41.06 11.13 6.80
CA ALA A 19 39.83 10.41 6.93
C ALA A 19 38.94 10.91 5.79
N ALA A 20 38.73 10.08 4.79
CA ALA A 20 37.73 10.36 3.78
C ALA A 20 36.42 10.46 4.57
N PHE A 21 35.92 11.69 4.72
CA PHE A 21 34.60 11.91 5.28
C PHE A 21 33.65 11.07 4.44
N GLY A 22 32.98 10.10 5.05
CA GLY A 22 31.97 9.28 4.40
C GLY A 22 30.81 10.19 3.91
N GLU A 23 30.08 9.71 2.98
CA GLU A 23 28.85 10.37 2.54
C GLU A 23 27.71 9.35 2.53
N ILE A 24 26.51 9.78 2.91
CA ILE A 24 25.28 9.06 2.65
C ILE A 24 24.70 9.64 1.37
N ALA A 25 24.40 8.79 0.40
CA ALA A 25 23.70 9.19 -0.82
C ALA A 25 22.31 8.59 -0.88
N VAL A 26 21.34 9.37 -1.37
CA VAL A 26 19.97 8.92 -1.56
C VAL A 26 19.55 9.17 -3.00
N THR A 27 19.00 8.14 -3.66
CA THR A 27 18.47 8.23 -5.03
C THR A 27 17.09 7.59 -5.07
N PHE A 28 16.08 8.32 -5.57
CA PHE A 28 14.72 7.82 -5.68
C PHE A 28 14.47 7.18 -7.04
N TYR A 29 14.03 5.92 -7.02
CA TYR A 29 13.64 5.15 -8.20
C TYR A 29 12.11 5.07 -8.35
N GLY A 30 11.36 5.63 -7.39
CA GLY A 30 9.92 5.75 -7.39
C GLY A 30 9.42 6.53 -6.19
N GLY A 31 8.13 6.93 -6.17
CA GLY A 31 7.57 7.81 -5.14
C GLY A 31 8.05 9.28 -5.26
N ALA A 32 8.70 9.65 -6.36
CA ALA A 32 9.15 11.01 -6.66
C ALA A 32 8.28 11.59 -7.77
N GLY A 33 7.51 12.65 -7.47
CA GLY A 33 6.61 13.29 -8.43
C GLY A 33 5.27 12.57 -8.66
N GLN A 34 4.97 11.54 -7.88
CA GLN A 34 3.75 10.74 -7.98
C GLN A 34 3.42 10.04 -6.67
N VAL A 35 2.15 9.65 -6.51
CA VAL A 35 1.70 8.73 -5.46
C VAL A 35 2.01 7.30 -5.90
N GLY A 36 2.64 6.52 -5.02
CA GLY A 36 2.94 5.09 -5.25
C GLY A 36 4.31 4.81 -5.87
N GLY A 37 4.64 3.53 -5.91
CA GLY A 37 5.92 3.03 -6.42
C GLY A 37 7.12 3.40 -5.55
N SER A 38 6.93 3.65 -4.25
CA SER A 38 7.97 4.11 -3.34
C SER A 38 9.21 3.22 -3.38
N CYS A 39 10.36 3.81 -3.71
CA CYS A 39 11.63 3.09 -3.79
C CYS A 39 12.81 4.08 -3.72
N ALA A 40 13.50 4.10 -2.59
CA ALA A 40 14.68 4.95 -2.39
C ALA A 40 15.91 4.08 -2.12
N LEU A 41 16.99 4.31 -2.88
CA LEU A 41 18.29 3.70 -2.64
C LEU A 41 19.11 4.60 -1.73
N VAL A 42 19.59 4.05 -0.61
CA VAL A 42 20.49 4.69 0.34
C VAL A 42 21.85 3.99 0.27
N GLU A 43 22.91 4.75 0.05
CA GLU A 43 24.26 4.23 -0.14
C GLU A 43 25.24 4.89 0.84
N SER A 44 26.11 4.11 1.47
CA SER A 44 27.26 4.59 2.23
C SER A 44 28.38 3.55 2.29
N GLY A 45 29.63 3.96 2.05
CA GLY A 45 30.78 3.09 2.17
C GLY A 45 30.73 1.80 1.32
N GLY A 46 29.99 1.82 0.20
CA GLY A 46 29.76 0.67 -0.67
C GLY A 46 28.58 -0.22 -0.24
N PHE A 47 27.96 0.02 0.92
CA PHE A 47 26.73 -0.65 1.34
C PHE A 47 25.51 0.00 0.69
N ARG A 48 24.59 -0.81 0.16
CA ARG A 48 23.44 -0.38 -0.64
C ARG A 48 22.15 -0.92 -0.05
N MET A 49 21.27 -0.04 0.34
CA MET A 49 20.04 -0.37 1.04
C MET A 49 18.84 0.30 0.37
N LEU A 50 17.75 -0.43 0.13
CA LEU A 50 16.49 0.18 -0.30
C LEU A 50 15.62 0.52 0.91
N VAL A 51 14.93 1.64 0.83
CA VAL A 51 13.75 1.97 1.64
C VAL A 51 12.54 1.86 0.72
N ASP A 52 11.70 0.89 0.99
CA ASP A 52 10.56 0.43 0.19
C ASP A 52 10.93 -0.12 -1.21
N CYS A 53 10.00 -0.87 -1.78
CA CYS A 53 10.07 -1.41 -3.14
C CYS A 53 8.62 -1.63 -3.62
N GLY A 54 7.95 -0.55 -3.94
CA GLY A 54 6.51 -0.50 -4.20
C GLY A 54 6.11 -0.60 -5.66
N THR A 55 4.83 -0.90 -5.89
CA THR A 55 4.18 -0.87 -7.21
C THR A 55 3.55 0.50 -7.43
N ALA A 56 3.70 1.05 -8.62
CA ALA A 56 3.02 2.28 -9.00
C ALA A 56 1.54 2.04 -9.34
N TYR A 57 0.71 3.05 -9.17
CA TYR A 57 -0.72 3.02 -9.53
C TYR A 57 -0.98 3.74 -10.86
N GLY A 58 -2.05 3.29 -11.57
CA GLY A 58 -2.60 3.95 -12.76
C GLY A 58 -1.98 3.52 -14.08
N ASP A 59 -2.62 3.99 -15.18
CA ASP A 59 -2.20 3.71 -16.58
C ASP A 59 -1.07 4.64 -17.05
N ASP A 60 -0.56 5.51 -16.20
CA ASP A 60 0.47 6.47 -16.57
C ASP A 60 1.86 5.80 -16.61
N HIS A 61 2.00 4.87 -17.55
CA HIS A 61 3.27 4.27 -17.91
C HIS A 61 4.26 5.30 -18.52
N THR A 62 3.86 6.55 -18.67
CA THR A 62 4.66 7.62 -19.29
C THR A 62 5.52 8.39 -18.31
N SER A 63 5.13 8.43 -17.02
CA SER A 63 5.98 9.01 -15.98
C SER A 63 7.02 7.98 -15.55
N THR A 64 8.16 8.37 -15.09
CA THR A 64 9.28 7.69 -14.41
C THR A 64 9.18 6.16 -14.20
N ASN A 65 8.02 5.57 -14.46
CA ASN A 65 7.60 4.18 -14.36
C ASN A 65 8.05 3.28 -15.53
N ALA A 66 9.05 3.65 -16.28
CA ALA A 66 9.77 2.70 -17.14
C ALA A 66 10.29 1.47 -16.36
N GLN A 67 10.08 1.46 -15.05
CA GLN A 67 10.24 0.30 -14.17
C GLN A 67 9.26 -0.83 -14.48
N ALA A 68 8.03 -0.53 -14.89
CA ALA A 68 7.00 -1.55 -15.11
C ALA A 68 7.26 -2.42 -16.34
N GLU A 69 7.93 -1.86 -17.37
CA GLU A 69 8.16 -2.56 -18.63
C GLU A 69 9.51 -3.30 -18.71
N THR A 70 10.54 -2.86 -17.96
CA THR A 70 11.93 -3.32 -18.14
C THR A 70 12.62 -3.82 -16.87
N GLY A 71 11.91 -3.98 -15.75
CA GLY A 71 12.51 -4.37 -14.47
C GLY A 71 13.05 -3.18 -13.66
N PHE A 72 14.08 -3.41 -12.84
CA PHE A 72 14.67 -2.39 -11.98
C PHE A 72 15.73 -1.58 -12.72
N ARG A 73 15.82 -0.27 -12.46
CA ARG A 73 16.88 0.60 -13.02
C ARG A 73 18.20 0.54 -12.23
N PHE A 74 18.32 -0.40 -11.35
CA PHE A 74 19.53 -0.79 -10.63
C PHE A 74 19.67 -2.31 -10.67
N ASP A 75 20.85 -2.82 -10.40
CA ASP A 75 21.06 -4.26 -10.29
C ASP A 75 20.54 -4.78 -8.93
N PRO A 76 19.48 -5.60 -8.89
CA PRO A 76 18.98 -6.20 -7.66
C PRO A 76 20.02 -7.01 -6.88
N ALA A 77 20.97 -7.66 -7.56
CA ALA A 77 22.02 -8.43 -6.92
C ALA A 77 23.03 -7.56 -6.15
N SER A 78 23.06 -6.26 -6.43
CA SER A 78 23.94 -5.30 -5.75
C SER A 78 23.33 -4.70 -4.49
N ILE A 79 22.10 -5.05 -4.12
CA ILE A 79 21.42 -4.52 -2.95
C ILE A 79 21.68 -5.44 -1.75
N ASP A 80 22.19 -4.88 -0.65
CA ASP A 80 22.52 -5.62 0.57
C ASP A 80 21.31 -5.90 1.45
N CYS A 81 20.35 -4.97 1.53
CA CYS A 81 19.10 -5.16 2.25
C CYS A 81 17.99 -4.23 1.78
N ILE A 82 16.75 -4.56 2.18
CA ILE A 82 15.56 -3.76 1.91
C ILE A 82 14.84 -3.53 3.24
N LEU A 83 14.52 -2.26 3.53
CA LEU A 83 13.71 -1.85 4.68
C LEU A 83 12.31 -1.52 4.18
N LEU A 84 11.27 -2.02 4.84
CA LEU A 84 9.88 -1.71 4.48
C LEU A 84 9.23 -0.85 5.56
N THR A 85 8.70 0.29 5.15
CA THR A 85 7.97 1.20 6.03
C THR A 85 6.64 0.59 6.48
N HIS A 86 5.90 -0.03 5.55
CA HIS A 86 4.63 -0.69 5.82
C HIS A 86 4.19 -1.66 4.70
N ALA A 87 3.02 -2.29 4.86
CA ALA A 87 2.58 -3.41 4.03
C ALA A 87 1.69 -3.03 2.84
N HIS A 88 1.49 -1.75 2.51
CA HIS A 88 0.74 -1.39 1.30
C HIS A 88 1.53 -1.72 0.02
N GLN A 89 0.79 -1.93 -1.06
CA GLN A 89 1.32 -2.38 -2.34
C GLN A 89 2.29 -1.37 -2.97
N ASP A 90 2.01 -0.10 -2.82
CA ASP A 90 2.84 1.01 -3.32
C ASP A 90 4.15 1.21 -2.53
N HIS A 91 4.37 0.45 -1.46
CA HIS A 91 5.61 0.39 -0.68
C HIS A 91 6.28 -0.98 -0.68
N ALA A 92 5.52 -2.07 -0.82
CA ALA A 92 6.04 -3.44 -0.73
C ALA A 92 5.69 -4.34 -1.92
N GLY A 93 4.95 -3.84 -2.91
CA GLY A 93 4.38 -4.66 -3.97
C GLY A 93 5.39 -5.30 -4.91
N ARG A 94 6.58 -4.72 -5.10
CA ARG A 94 7.63 -5.29 -5.95
C ARG A 94 8.67 -6.12 -5.19
N VAL A 95 8.49 -6.33 -3.90
CA VAL A 95 9.39 -7.17 -3.10
C VAL A 95 9.46 -8.62 -3.61
N PRO A 96 8.37 -9.28 -4.01
CA PRO A 96 8.45 -10.60 -4.64
C PRO A 96 9.25 -10.57 -5.96
N GLU A 97 9.06 -9.54 -6.78
CA GLU A 97 9.77 -9.38 -8.05
C GLU A 97 11.29 -9.20 -7.86
N ILE A 98 11.71 -8.34 -6.93
CA ILE A 98 13.14 -8.11 -6.68
C ILE A 98 13.80 -9.36 -6.09
N ALA A 99 13.08 -10.13 -5.28
CA ALA A 99 13.56 -11.41 -4.74
C ALA A 99 13.85 -12.44 -5.85
N GLN A 100 13.03 -12.47 -6.89
CA GLN A 100 13.22 -13.32 -8.07
C GLN A 100 14.28 -12.78 -9.02
N SER A 101 14.54 -11.47 -9.00
CA SER A 101 15.49 -10.78 -9.89
C SER A 101 16.95 -10.81 -9.41
N GLY A 102 17.29 -11.69 -8.49
CA GLY A 102 18.67 -11.90 -8.05
C GLY A 102 19.04 -11.28 -6.70
N PHE A 103 18.14 -10.58 -6.03
CA PHE A 103 18.37 -10.05 -4.69
C PHE A 103 18.62 -11.18 -3.67
N LYS A 104 19.72 -11.11 -2.92
CA LYS A 104 20.15 -12.11 -1.94
C LYS A 104 20.15 -11.60 -0.50
N GLY A 105 19.97 -10.30 -0.30
CA GLY A 105 20.01 -9.65 0.99
C GLY A 105 18.83 -10.00 1.91
N ALA A 106 18.79 -9.36 3.07
CA ALA A 106 17.72 -9.50 4.04
C ALA A 106 16.63 -8.43 3.82
N PHE A 107 15.38 -8.81 4.09
CA PHE A 107 14.28 -7.86 4.27
C PHE A 107 14.16 -7.50 5.74
N TRP A 108 13.87 -6.23 6.03
CA TRP A 108 13.67 -5.73 7.39
C TRP A 108 12.35 -4.97 7.47
N SER A 109 11.57 -5.25 8.48
CA SER A 109 10.34 -4.51 8.79
C SER A 109 10.00 -4.65 10.27
N THR A 110 8.91 -4.01 10.69
CA THR A 110 8.27 -4.37 11.95
C THR A 110 7.57 -5.73 11.82
N GLU A 111 7.31 -6.39 12.94
CA GLU A 111 6.62 -7.69 12.94
C GLU A 111 5.20 -7.61 12.33
N PRO A 112 4.33 -6.62 12.71
CA PRO A 112 3.01 -6.52 12.09
C PRO A 112 3.06 -6.27 10.58
N THR A 113 4.05 -5.52 10.09
CA THR A 113 4.24 -5.32 8.64
C THR A 113 4.53 -6.64 7.93
N ARG A 114 5.46 -7.46 8.45
CA ARG A 114 5.75 -8.81 7.91
C ARG A 114 4.50 -9.68 7.88
N ASP A 115 3.73 -9.72 8.97
CA ASP A 115 2.57 -10.59 9.12
C ASP A 115 1.44 -10.17 8.17
N LEU A 116 1.23 -8.87 7.98
CA LEU A 116 0.27 -8.35 7.00
C LEU A 116 0.70 -8.66 5.56
N LEU A 117 1.98 -8.60 5.23
CA LEU A 117 2.49 -8.96 3.90
C LEU A 117 2.21 -10.43 3.57
N ALA A 118 2.35 -11.33 4.53
CA ALA A 118 1.98 -12.74 4.36
C ALA A 118 0.51 -12.94 3.96
N LEU A 119 -0.38 -12.05 4.39
CA LEU A 119 -1.81 -12.11 4.09
C LEU A 119 -2.20 -11.46 2.77
N VAL A 120 -1.48 -10.43 2.33
CA VAL A 120 -1.87 -9.64 1.13
C VAL A 120 -1.17 -10.10 -0.14
N TRP A 121 0.10 -10.51 -0.07
CA TRP A 121 0.87 -10.92 -1.24
C TRP A 121 0.29 -12.10 -2.03
N PRO A 122 -0.29 -13.16 -1.43
CA PRO A 122 -0.87 -14.23 -2.23
C PRO A 122 -1.91 -13.74 -3.25
N SER A 123 -2.77 -12.81 -2.85
CA SER A 123 -3.78 -12.24 -3.76
C SER A 123 -3.20 -11.25 -4.76
N GLN A 124 -2.18 -10.51 -4.36
CA GLN A 124 -1.47 -9.57 -5.21
C GLN A 124 -0.69 -10.30 -6.30
N LEU A 125 0.08 -11.33 -5.96
CA LEU A 125 0.85 -12.10 -6.93
C LEU A 125 -0.04 -12.77 -7.98
N VAL A 126 -1.21 -13.28 -7.58
CA VAL A 126 -2.21 -13.79 -8.53
C VAL A 126 -2.66 -12.69 -9.50
N TYR A 127 -2.89 -11.48 -9.02
CA TYR A 127 -3.30 -10.35 -9.85
C TYR A 127 -2.17 -9.91 -10.78
N ASP A 128 -0.96 -9.69 -10.25
CA ASP A 128 0.20 -9.20 -11.01
C ASP A 128 0.61 -10.18 -12.10
N GLU A 129 0.64 -11.47 -11.82
CA GLU A 129 0.88 -12.52 -12.81
C GLU A 129 -0.18 -12.50 -13.91
N SER A 130 -1.44 -12.29 -13.56
CA SER A 130 -2.53 -12.23 -14.53
C SER A 130 -2.42 -11.04 -15.49
N VAL A 131 -1.92 -9.89 -14.99
CA VAL A 131 -1.72 -8.67 -15.77
C VAL A 131 -0.44 -8.74 -16.60
N ARG A 132 0.70 -9.12 -15.99
CA ARG A 132 2.01 -9.12 -16.64
C ARG A 132 2.14 -10.11 -17.78
N ARG A 133 1.51 -11.29 -17.68
CA ARG A 133 1.74 -12.35 -18.65
C ARG A 133 0.70 -12.40 -19.76
N ASN A 134 -0.34 -11.55 -19.76
CA ASN A 134 -1.42 -11.54 -20.78
C ASN A 134 -1.96 -12.95 -21.11
N TRP A 135 -1.83 -13.89 -20.17
CA TRP A 135 -2.21 -15.28 -20.32
C TRP A 135 -3.71 -15.40 -20.08
N VAL A 136 -4.45 -14.87 -21.04
CA VAL A 136 -5.90 -14.97 -21.06
C VAL A 136 -6.30 -16.17 -21.88
N TRP A 137 -6.72 -17.20 -21.19
CA TRP A 137 -7.38 -18.29 -21.84
C TRP A 137 -8.84 -17.91 -22.09
N SER A 138 -9.22 -17.82 -23.36
CA SER A 138 -10.62 -17.67 -23.73
C SER A 138 -11.22 -19.05 -23.93
N ALA A 139 -11.95 -19.56 -22.94
CA ALA A 139 -12.68 -20.81 -23.09
C ALA A 139 -14.14 -20.51 -23.44
N LYS A 140 -14.60 -21.07 -24.54
CA LYS A 140 -15.98 -20.98 -24.99
C LYS A 140 -16.66 -22.33 -24.72
N ALA A 141 -17.47 -22.39 -23.67
CA ALA A 141 -18.31 -23.55 -23.44
C ALA A 141 -19.44 -23.59 -24.49
N LYS A 142 -19.85 -24.81 -24.90
CA LYS A 142 -20.95 -25.01 -25.85
C LYS A 142 -22.21 -24.30 -25.34
N GLY A 143 -22.65 -23.22 -26.01
CA GLY A 143 -23.81 -22.41 -25.61
C GLY A 143 -23.57 -21.37 -24.50
N GLY A 144 -22.31 -21.12 -24.09
CA GLY A 144 -21.96 -20.22 -22.99
C GLY A 144 -21.14 -19.00 -23.39
N ARG A 145 -21.01 -18.02 -22.43
CA ARG A 145 -20.14 -16.86 -22.56
C ARG A 145 -18.67 -17.27 -22.44
N THR A 146 -17.78 -16.60 -23.15
CA THR A 146 -16.33 -16.76 -23.03
C THR A 146 -15.88 -16.37 -21.61
N ARG A 147 -15.11 -17.21 -20.93
CA ARG A 147 -14.45 -16.91 -19.66
C ARG A 147 -12.95 -16.73 -19.89
N LYS A 148 -12.38 -15.74 -19.22
CA LYS A 148 -10.94 -15.54 -19.12
C LYS A 148 -10.43 -16.31 -17.89
N VAL A 149 -9.35 -17.05 -18.07
CA VAL A 149 -8.70 -17.82 -17.03
C VAL A 149 -7.24 -17.45 -16.99
N HIS A 150 -6.72 -17.20 -15.79
CA HIS A 150 -5.33 -16.84 -15.54
C HIS A 150 -4.63 -17.96 -14.79
N TRP A 151 -3.34 -18.16 -14.98
CA TRP A 151 -2.54 -19.15 -14.26
C TRP A 151 -1.07 -18.79 -14.15
N HIS A 152 -0.40 -19.41 -13.17
CA HIS A 152 1.02 -19.25 -12.90
C HIS A 152 1.85 -20.14 -13.87
N ALA A 153 2.87 -19.57 -14.53
CA ALA A 153 3.62 -20.29 -15.57
C ALA A 153 4.62 -21.32 -15.01
N ASP A 154 5.03 -21.20 -13.77
CA ASP A 154 6.10 -22.00 -13.16
C ASP A 154 5.58 -23.13 -12.26
N CYS A 155 4.25 -23.32 -12.12
CA CYS A 155 3.72 -24.47 -11.43
C CYS A 155 3.81 -25.73 -12.31
N GLU A 156 3.89 -26.93 -11.73
CA GLU A 156 3.95 -28.21 -12.47
C GLU A 156 2.85 -28.35 -13.53
N TRP A 157 1.72 -27.69 -13.33
CA TRP A 157 0.60 -27.63 -14.25
C TRP A 157 0.82 -26.69 -15.44
N ALA A 158 1.67 -25.67 -15.30
CA ALA A 158 1.98 -24.75 -16.39
C ALA A 158 2.66 -25.46 -17.56
N GLY A 159 3.55 -26.39 -17.28
CA GLY A 159 4.17 -27.25 -18.31
C GLY A 159 3.16 -28.11 -19.05
N LYS A 160 2.14 -28.61 -18.38
CA LYS A 160 1.06 -29.43 -18.98
C LYS A 160 0.04 -28.59 -19.76
N ILE A 161 -0.09 -27.29 -19.40
CA ILE A 161 -1.07 -26.36 -19.97
C ILE A 161 -0.45 -25.50 -21.08
N SER A 162 0.85 -25.20 -21.01
CA SER A 162 1.55 -24.40 -22.04
C SER A 162 1.45 -25.00 -23.45
N ALA A 163 1.34 -26.33 -23.56
CA ALA A 163 1.08 -27.02 -24.84
C ALA A 163 -0.33 -26.71 -25.41
N HIS A 164 -1.23 -26.14 -24.60
CA HIS A 164 -2.62 -25.89 -24.97
C HIS A 164 -2.94 -24.38 -25.15
N ASN A 165 -1.96 -23.52 -25.13
CA ASN A 165 -2.07 -22.05 -25.12
C ASN A 165 -2.80 -21.39 -26.29
N ARG A 166 -3.32 -22.10 -27.24
CA ARG A 166 -4.01 -21.56 -28.43
C ARG A 166 -5.29 -22.29 -28.80
N ARG A 167 -5.82 -23.15 -27.95
CA ARG A 167 -7.01 -23.95 -28.30
C ARG A 167 -8.21 -23.56 -27.43
N SER A 168 -9.34 -23.32 -28.08
CA SER A 168 -10.62 -23.18 -27.42
C SER A 168 -10.99 -24.49 -26.69
N PHE A 169 -11.44 -24.35 -25.43
CA PHE A 169 -11.96 -25.48 -24.67
C PHE A 169 -13.28 -25.96 -25.28
N THR A 170 -13.37 -27.27 -25.60
CA THR A 170 -14.53 -27.88 -26.27
C THR A 170 -15.38 -28.73 -25.33
N GLY A 171 -15.42 -28.44 -24.04
CA GLY A 171 -16.21 -29.14 -23.03
C GLY A 171 -17.47 -28.38 -22.60
N THR A 172 -18.18 -28.97 -21.65
CA THR A 172 -19.33 -28.37 -20.98
C THR A 172 -18.89 -27.27 -20.01
N ARG A 173 -19.83 -26.39 -19.61
CA ARG A 173 -19.55 -25.35 -18.62
C ARG A 173 -19.13 -25.93 -17.26
N ALA A 174 -19.69 -27.04 -16.85
CA ALA A 174 -19.36 -27.70 -15.58
C ALA A 174 -17.92 -28.24 -15.59
N GLU A 175 -17.47 -28.87 -16.70
CA GLU A 175 -16.10 -29.34 -16.88
C GLU A 175 -15.11 -28.16 -16.88
N LEU A 176 -15.45 -27.05 -17.54
CA LEU A 176 -14.63 -25.84 -17.53
C LEU A 176 -14.53 -25.25 -16.11
N ASP A 177 -15.66 -25.12 -15.41
CA ASP A 177 -15.69 -24.56 -14.05
C ASP A 177 -14.92 -25.44 -13.05
N ALA A 178 -14.99 -26.78 -13.19
CA ALA A 178 -14.21 -27.73 -12.39
C ALA A 178 -12.71 -27.60 -12.69
N HIS A 179 -12.32 -27.56 -13.96
CA HIS A 179 -10.93 -27.40 -14.39
C HIS A 179 -10.33 -26.07 -13.93
N VAL A 180 -11.07 -24.96 -14.10
CA VAL A 180 -10.67 -23.63 -13.60
C VAL A 180 -10.47 -23.63 -12.08
N THR A 181 -11.40 -24.22 -11.34
CA THR A 181 -11.33 -24.30 -9.87
C THR A 181 -10.11 -25.07 -9.42
N THR A 182 -9.84 -26.24 -10.02
CA THR A 182 -8.68 -27.08 -9.70
C THR A 182 -7.37 -26.36 -10.01
N THR A 183 -7.27 -25.73 -11.17
CA THR A 183 -6.06 -25.02 -11.61
C THR A 183 -5.79 -23.78 -10.75
N LEU A 184 -6.82 -22.99 -10.43
CA LEU A 184 -6.69 -21.83 -9.55
C LEU A 184 -6.30 -22.23 -8.12
N SER A 185 -6.78 -23.38 -7.62
CA SER A 185 -6.39 -23.90 -6.31
C SER A 185 -4.92 -24.30 -6.29
N ALA A 186 -4.45 -25.04 -7.30
CA ALA A 186 -3.05 -25.44 -7.41
C ALA A 186 -2.10 -24.23 -7.57
N CYS A 187 -2.47 -23.23 -8.40
CA CYS A 187 -1.70 -22.00 -8.53
C CYS A 187 -1.66 -21.20 -7.23
N ARG A 188 -2.76 -21.16 -6.47
CA ARG A 188 -2.80 -20.50 -5.17
C ARG A 188 -1.85 -21.17 -4.17
N GLU A 189 -1.84 -22.50 -4.09
CA GLU A 189 -0.95 -23.25 -3.19
C GLU A 189 0.53 -23.00 -3.52
N CYS A 190 0.92 -22.98 -4.80
CA CYS A 190 2.27 -22.61 -5.22
C CYS A 190 2.64 -21.18 -4.78
N LEU A 191 1.74 -20.21 -4.96
CA LEU A 191 1.98 -18.83 -4.58
C LEU A 191 2.01 -18.63 -3.06
N GLU A 192 1.19 -19.35 -2.32
CA GLU A 192 1.22 -19.34 -0.86
C GLU A 192 2.57 -19.86 -0.35
N THR A 193 3.09 -20.96 -0.91
CA THR A 193 4.42 -21.49 -0.58
C THR A 193 5.55 -20.52 -0.94
N GLU A 194 5.44 -19.83 -2.09
CA GLU A 194 6.41 -18.81 -2.49
C GLU A 194 6.40 -17.63 -1.51
N VAL A 195 5.22 -17.15 -1.11
CA VAL A 195 5.07 -16.09 -0.12
C VAL A 195 5.63 -16.51 1.24
N GLU A 196 5.35 -17.72 1.71
CA GLU A 196 5.90 -18.26 2.97
C GLU A 196 7.44 -18.27 2.93
N THR A 197 8.03 -18.74 1.82
CA THR A 197 9.48 -18.74 1.63
C THR A 197 10.06 -17.33 1.65
N LEU A 198 9.38 -16.37 1.04
CA LEU A 198 9.78 -14.97 1.00
C LEU A 198 9.68 -14.33 2.40
N VAL A 199 8.56 -14.55 3.10
CA VAL A 199 8.33 -14.02 4.46
C VAL A 199 9.34 -14.59 5.46
N ALA A 200 9.78 -15.83 5.31
CA ALA A 200 10.82 -16.44 6.15
C ALA A 200 12.19 -15.74 6.03
N ARG A 201 12.44 -14.96 4.97
CA ARG A 201 13.66 -14.14 4.80
C ARG A 201 13.61 -12.81 5.57
N PHE A 202 12.47 -12.46 6.16
CA PHE A 202 12.32 -11.22 6.91
C PHE A 202 12.99 -11.31 8.26
N LYS A 203 13.70 -10.24 8.60
CA LYS A 203 14.16 -9.91 9.95
C LYS A 203 13.25 -8.81 10.48
N THR A 204 12.79 -8.96 11.70
CA THR A 204 11.94 -7.95 12.34
C THR A 204 12.74 -7.09 13.30
N ALA A 205 12.45 -5.80 13.32
CA ALA A 205 12.98 -4.85 14.28
C ALA A 205 11.83 -4.32 15.15
N PRO A 206 12.02 -4.26 16.47
CA PRO A 206 11.02 -3.66 17.35
C PRO A 206 10.97 -2.14 17.14
N PHE A 207 9.83 -1.54 17.46
CA PHE A 207 9.70 -0.09 17.43
C PHE A 207 10.65 0.59 18.42
N ASP A 208 11.17 1.74 18.03
CA ASP A 208 12.01 2.64 18.83
C ASP A 208 13.35 2.05 19.32
N VAL A 209 13.76 0.89 18.81
CA VAL A 209 15.04 0.25 19.14
C VAL A 209 16.00 0.36 17.96
N PRO A 210 17.14 1.07 18.13
CA PRO A 210 18.17 1.13 17.09
C PRO A 210 18.73 -0.26 16.77
N THR A 211 18.67 -0.64 15.51
CA THR A 211 19.15 -1.93 14.98
C THR A 211 20.33 -1.69 14.04
N LYS A 212 21.45 -2.37 14.26
CA LYS A 212 22.63 -2.24 13.37
C LYS A 212 22.38 -2.98 12.05
N ILE A 213 22.40 -2.23 10.94
CA ILE A 213 22.23 -2.77 9.57
C ILE A 213 23.31 -2.15 8.67
N GLY A 214 24.30 -2.94 8.28
CA GLY A 214 25.48 -2.43 7.57
C GLY A 214 26.21 -1.33 8.37
N PRO A 215 26.52 -0.17 7.78
CA PRO A 215 27.14 0.96 8.49
C PRO A 215 26.13 1.70 9.40
N PHE A 216 24.83 1.52 9.19
CA PHE A 216 23.76 2.32 9.79
C PHE A 216 23.25 1.78 11.13
N ALA A 217 22.78 2.70 11.98
CA ALA A 217 21.83 2.41 13.05
C ALA A 217 20.42 2.78 12.56
N VAL A 218 19.59 1.77 12.34
CA VAL A 218 18.24 1.92 11.80
C VAL A 218 17.20 1.81 12.91
N THR A 219 16.26 2.76 12.98
CA THR A 219 15.17 2.74 13.97
C THR A 219 13.83 2.87 13.26
N PHE A 220 12.92 1.95 13.52
CA PHE A 220 11.53 1.99 13.05
C PHE A 220 10.67 2.69 14.09
N ARG A 221 9.93 3.75 13.73
CA ARG A 221 9.06 4.49 14.65
C ARG A 221 7.62 4.50 14.16
N PRO A 222 6.63 4.24 15.04
CA PRO A 222 5.24 4.10 14.61
C PRO A 222 4.66 5.41 14.05
N VAL A 223 3.88 5.33 12.97
CA VAL A 223 3.29 6.49 12.27
C VAL A 223 1.76 6.43 12.08
N LYS A 224 1.06 5.54 12.74
CA LYS A 224 -0.42 5.43 12.77
C LYS A 224 -1.11 5.26 11.41
N HIS A 225 -0.39 4.88 10.35
CA HIS A 225 -1.00 4.67 9.03
C HIS A 225 -1.79 3.35 8.96
N ILE A 226 -1.09 2.23 9.13
CA ILE A 226 -1.64 0.88 9.31
C ILE A 226 -0.86 0.16 10.42
N PRO A 227 -1.31 -1.00 10.93
CA PRO A 227 -0.52 -1.77 11.88
C PRO A 227 0.89 -2.06 11.34
N GLY A 228 1.89 -1.80 12.17
CA GLY A 228 3.28 -1.98 11.78
C GLY A 228 3.91 -0.82 11.01
N ALA A 229 3.13 0.12 10.50
CA ALA A 229 3.66 1.25 9.73
C ALA A 229 4.62 2.10 10.56
N SER A 230 5.74 2.47 9.93
CA SER A 230 6.84 3.17 10.59
C SER A 230 7.50 4.21 9.70
N ALA A 231 7.90 5.32 10.31
CA ALA A 231 8.98 6.14 9.79
C ALA A 231 10.32 5.45 10.09
N ILE A 232 11.23 5.47 9.13
CA ILE A 232 12.54 4.83 9.22
C ILE A 232 13.61 5.90 9.41
N TYR A 233 14.31 5.81 10.55
CA TYR A 233 15.45 6.66 10.89
C TYR A 233 16.73 5.91 10.58
N ILE A 234 17.60 6.50 9.77
CA ILE A 234 18.86 5.92 9.32
C ILE A 234 19.98 6.84 9.80
N ALA A 235 20.74 6.39 10.80
CA ALA A 235 21.82 7.16 11.40
C ALA A 235 23.18 6.58 11.05
N GLU A 236 24.14 7.45 10.68
CA GLU A 236 25.55 7.14 10.50
C GLU A 236 26.41 8.32 10.97
N GLY A 237 27.35 8.05 11.88
CA GLY A 237 28.10 9.12 12.54
C GLY A 237 27.15 10.05 13.30
N THR A 238 27.21 11.33 12.97
CA THR A 238 26.31 12.36 13.55
C THR A 238 25.06 12.60 12.72
N ASN A 239 24.97 12.05 11.50
CA ASN A 239 23.87 12.32 10.58
C ASN A 239 22.72 11.35 10.77
N THR A 240 21.51 11.87 10.69
CA THR A 240 20.27 11.10 10.70
C THR A 240 19.39 11.52 9.53
N LEU A 241 19.06 10.57 8.67
CA LEU A 241 18.05 10.72 7.62
C LEU A 241 16.75 10.05 8.06
N VAL A 242 15.61 10.64 7.73
CA VAL A 242 14.28 10.09 8.06
C VAL A 242 13.45 9.93 6.81
N PHE A 243 12.93 8.74 6.60
CA PHE A 243 11.90 8.44 5.61
C PHE A 243 10.58 8.27 6.35
N SER A 244 9.60 9.12 6.09
CA SER A 244 8.34 9.11 6.84
C SER A 244 7.53 7.83 6.64
N GLY A 245 7.72 7.12 5.50
CA GLY A 245 6.68 6.26 4.98
C GLY A 245 5.40 7.06 4.79
N ASP A 246 4.26 6.40 4.88
CA ASP A 246 2.96 7.08 4.89
C ASP A 246 2.60 7.46 6.32
N LEU A 247 2.37 8.75 6.53
CA LEU A 247 1.97 9.29 7.83
C LEU A 247 0.48 9.06 8.06
N GLY A 248 0.17 8.50 9.20
CA GLY A 248 -1.21 8.26 9.58
C GLY A 248 -1.93 9.50 10.10
N THR A 249 -3.17 9.31 10.46
CA THR A 249 -4.11 10.38 10.82
C THR A 249 -4.85 10.08 12.12
N TYR A 250 -5.25 11.11 12.85
CA TYR A 250 -6.17 10.99 13.98
C TYR A 250 -7.55 10.44 13.56
N ARG A 251 -7.87 10.47 12.26
CA ARG A 251 -9.08 9.85 11.70
C ARG A 251 -9.10 8.35 11.86
N SER A 252 -7.93 7.70 11.89
CA SER A 252 -7.86 6.27 12.18
C SER A 252 -8.17 6.00 13.64
N ARG A 253 -9.25 5.25 13.89
CA ARG A 253 -9.61 4.77 15.22
C ARG A 253 -8.95 3.43 15.56
N LEU A 254 -8.47 2.69 14.54
CA LEU A 254 -7.96 1.35 14.74
C LEU A 254 -6.47 1.30 15.05
N VAL A 255 -5.66 2.22 14.50
CA VAL A 255 -4.21 2.15 14.63
C VAL A 255 -3.69 3.04 15.75
N ARG A 256 -2.68 2.58 16.48
CA ARG A 256 -2.09 3.30 17.61
C ARG A 256 -1.53 4.67 17.25
N THR A 257 -1.40 5.50 18.27
CA THR A 257 -0.99 6.92 18.17
C THR A 257 0.36 7.09 17.47
N ILE A 258 0.46 8.16 16.67
CA ILE A 258 1.69 8.61 16.05
C ILE A 258 2.58 9.33 17.08
N GLU A 259 3.87 9.06 17.04
CA GLU A 259 4.89 9.80 17.78
C GLU A 259 5.45 10.93 16.91
N PRO A 260 5.62 12.16 17.45
CA PRO A 260 6.26 13.24 16.71
C PRO A 260 7.66 12.86 16.23
N ALA A 261 8.05 13.39 15.07
CA ALA A 261 9.38 13.15 14.52
C ALA A 261 10.48 13.63 15.49
N ARG A 262 11.54 12.83 15.63
CA ARG A 262 12.76 13.29 16.34
C ARG A 262 13.60 14.13 15.41
N ALA A 263 14.50 14.93 15.98
CA ALA A 263 15.44 15.74 15.21
C ALA A 263 16.23 14.88 14.22
N ALA A 264 16.38 15.40 13.00
CA ALA A 264 17.12 14.76 11.93
C ALA A 264 17.79 15.82 11.04
N ASP A 265 18.81 15.42 10.27
CA ASP A 265 19.48 16.32 9.34
C ASP A 265 18.70 16.49 8.04
N ALA A 266 18.04 15.43 7.59
CA ALA A 266 17.13 15.46 6.46
C ALA A 266 15.90 14.59 6.70
N VAL A 267 14.75 15.06 6.21
CA VAL A 267 13.47 14.35 6.28
C VAL A 267 12.89 14.22 4.88
N PHE A 268 12.62 13.01 4.45
CA PHE A 268 11.84 12.69 3.26
C PHE A 268 10.41 12.41 3.71
N ILE A 269 9.47 13.33 3.41
CA ILE A 269 8.09 13.28 3.91
C ILE A 269 7.08 13.11 2.80
N GLU A 270 6.09 12.22 3.03
CA GLU A 270 4.96 12.02 2.15
C GLU A 270 4.12 13.30 1.96
N SER A 271 3.51 13.43 0.81
CA SER A 271 2.75 14.61 0.41
C SER A 271 1.46 14.27 -0.34
N THR A 272 0.85 13.13 -0.01
CA THR A 272 -0.33 12.57 -0.71
C THR A 272 -1.48 13.58 -0.84
N TYR A 273 -1.74 14.36 0.19
CA TYR A 273 -2.80 15.38 0.18
C TYR A 273 -2.29 16.82 0.01
N GLY A 274 -0.99 16.99 -0.23
CA GLY A 274 -0.41 18.31 -0.39
C GLY A 274 -0.65 19.19 0.83
N ASP A 275 -1.21 20.39 0.62
CA ASP A 275 -1.54 21.36 1.68
C ASP A 275 -3.04 21.35 2.05
N ALA A 276 -3.77 20.26 1.71
CA ALA A 276 -5.19 20.14 2.04
C ALA A 276 -5.43 19.89 3.54
N SER A 277 -6.55 20.42 4.04
CA SER A 277 -7.03 20.22 5.41
C SER A 277 -8.31 19.38 5.44
N SER A 278 -8.44 18.52 6.44
CA SER A 278 -9.64 17.71 6.69
C SER A 278 -10.73 18.44 7.50
N GLY A 279 -10.49 19.67 7.91
CA GLY A 279 -11.43 20.45 8.73
C GLY A 279 -11.43 20.09 10.23
N GLY A 280 -10.46 19.28 10.69
CA GLY A 280 -10.29 18.91 12.09
C GLY A 280 -11.19 17.76 12.57
N ARG A 281 -11.07 17.42 13.86
CA ARG A 281 -11.73 16.23 14.47
C ARG A 281 -13.26 16.29 14.40
N GLU A 282 -13.87 17.45 14.62
CA GLU A 282 -15.33 17.59 14.59
C GLU A 282 -15.90 17.31 13.20
N ALA A 283 -15.26 17.84 12.15
CA ALA A 283 -15.67 17.60 10.78
C ALA A 283 -15.56 16.11 10.40
N VAL A 284 -14.51 15.46 10.86
CA VAL A 284 -14.30 14.00 10.65
C VAL A 284 -15.37 13.18 11.38
N GLU A 285 -15.69 13.50 12.63
CA GLU A 285 -16.74 12.81 13.39
C GLU A 285 -18.13 13.02 12.76
N ALA A 286 -18.41 14.22 12.26
CA ALA A 286 -19.65 14.52 11.53
C ALA A 286 -19.73 13.69 10.23
N GLU A 287 -18.60 13.47 9.55
CA GLU A 287 -18.55 12.67 8.34
C GLU A 287 -18.73 11.17 8.62
N TYR A 288 -18.19 10.63 9.71
CA TYR A 288 -18.50 9.28 10.18
C TYR A 288 -19.98 9.12 10.49
N ALA A 289 -20.58 10.09 11.18
CA ALA A 289 -22.03 10.08 11.45
C ALA A 289 -22.85 10.12 10.15
N ARG A 290 -22.44 10.93 9.18
CA ARG A 290 -23.05 10.98 7.84
C ARG A 290 -22.95 9.63 7.13
N PHE A 291 -21.78 8.98 7.15
CA PHE A 291 -21.61 7.64 6.58
C PHE A 291 -22.57 6.63 7.19
N ARG A 292 -22.65 6.53 8.54
CA ARG A 292 -23.55 5.62 9.21
C ARG A 292 -25.02 5.88 8.86
N LYS A 293 -25.42 7.16 8.86
CA LYS A 293 -26.76 7.59 8.49
C LYS A 293 -27.10 7.20 7.05
N ASP A 294 -26.23 7.52 6.10
CA ASP A 294 -26.42 7.24 4.67
C ASP A 294 -26.56 5.74 4.40
N VAL A 295 -25.70 4.91 5.04
CA VAL A 295 -25.78 3.44 4.98
C VAL A 295 -27.09 2.94 5.58
N GLY A 296 -27.44 3.41 6.79
CA GLY A 296 -28.66 2.99 7.49
C GLY A 296 -29.93 3.39 6.74
N GLU A 297 -30.01 4.58 6.17
CA GLU A 297 -31.14 5.03 5.34
C GLU A 297 -31.29 4.15 4.09
N THR A 298 -30.17 3.82 3.43
CA THR A 298 -30.19 2.96 2.25
C THR A 298 -30.75 1.58 2.59
N VAL A 299 -30.27 0.98 3.67
CA VAL A 299 -30.73 -0.34 4.13
C VAL A 299 -32.19 -0.33 4.54
N ARG A 300 -32.66 0.68 5.31
CA ARG A 300 -34.07 0.81 5.73
C ARG A 300 -35.05 0.96 4.55
N LYS A 301 -34.58 1.53 3.43
CA LYS A 301 -35.35 1.62 2.19
C LYS A 301 -35.31 0.34 1.36
N GLY A 302 -34.68 -0.73 1.86
CA GLY A 302 -34.52 -1.99 1.12
C GLY A 302 -33.44 -1.93 0.03
N GLY A 303 -32.60 -0.88 0.01
CA GLY A 303 -31.49 -0.71 -0.91
C GLY A 303 -30.19 -1.34 -0.45
N LEU A 304 -29.18 -1.34 -1.33
CA LEU A 304 -27.85 -1.87 -1.09
C LEU A 304 -26.84 -0.73 -0.89
N ALA A 305 -26.20 -0.66 0.27
CA ALA A 305 -25.03 0.18 0.48
C ALA A 305 -23.77 -0.59 0.02
N TRP A 306 -23.22 -0.21 -1.11
CA TRP A 306 -22.02 -0.84 -1.67
C TRP A 306 -20.78 0.01 -1.34
N VAL A 307 -19.83 -0.60 -0.62
CA VAL A 307 -18.60 0.06 -0.15
C VAL A 307 -17.39 -0.64 -0.75
N PRO A 308 -16.88 -0.19 -1.90
CA PRO A 308 -15.61 -0.63 -2.43
C PRO A 308 -14.48 -0.07 -1.56
N ALA A 309 -13.58 -0.95 -1.09
CA ALA A 309 -12.52 -0.60 -0.16
C ALA A 309 -11.26 -1.44 -0.41
N PHE A 310 -10.09 -0.91 -0.11
CA PHE A 310 -8.85 -1.68 -0.13
C PHE A 310 -8.91 -2.81 0.91
N ALA A 311 -8.31 -3.96 0.59
CA ALA A 311 -8.36 -5.15 1.42
C ALA A 311 -7.66 -4.97 2.77
N LEU A 312 -6.56 -4.21 2.76
CA LEU A 312 -5.76 -3.89 3.94
C LEU A 312 -6.17 -2.55 4.53
N ASP A 313 -6.46 -2.54 5.82
CA ASP A 313 -6.81 -1.42 6.68
C ASP A 313 -8.15 -0.74 6.34
N ARG A 314 -8.40 -0.35 5.10
CA ARG A 314 -9.59 0.39 4.74
C ARG A 314 -10.88 -0.40 4.98
N THR A 315 -10.92 -1.67 4.59
CA THR A 315 -12.06 -2.55 4.84
C THR A 315 -12.28 -2.75 6.34
N GLN A 316 -11.22 -2.86 7.15
CA GLN A 316 -11.30 -3.05 8.59
C GLN A 316 -11.89 -1.81 9.29
N ARG A 317 -11.46 -0.62 8.90
CA ARG A 317 -12.01 0.66 9.42
C ARG A 317 -13.49 0.81 9.09
N VAL A 318 -13.86 0.58 7.84
CA VAL A 318 -15.26 0.63 7.38
C VAL A 318 -16.12 -0.40 8.13
N PHE A 319 -15.61 -1.62 8.27
CA PHE A 319 -16.32 -2.69 8.97
C PHE A 319 -16.55 -2.37 10.45
N TYR A 320 -15.52 -1.84 11.11
CA TYR A 320 -15.64 -1.36 12.49
C TYR A 320 -16.70 -0.27 12.61
N GLU A 321 -16.70 0.71 11.70
CA GLU A 321 -17.67 1.81 11.72
C GLU A 321 -19.10 1.34 11.43
N ILE A 322 -19.29 0.35 10.56
CA ILE A 322 -20.59 -0.33 10.36
C ILE A 322 -21.04 -0.99 11.67
N SER A 323 -20.14 -1.70 12.36
CA SER A 323 -20.44 -2.32 13.66
C SER A 323 -20.86 -1.27 14.70
N GLN A 324 -20.15 -0.15 14.77
CA GLN A 324 -20.53 0.99 15.65
C GLN A 324 -21.88 1.59 15.27
N GLY A 325 -22.17 1.72 13.97
CA GLY A 325 -23.45 2.21 13.47
C GLY A 325 -24.60 1.30 13.84
N MET A 326 -24.41 -0.02 13.82
CA MET A 326 -25.39 -0.99 14.28
C MET A 326 -25.61 -0.91 15.81
N ALA A 327 -24.54 -0.79 16.57
CA ALA A 327 -24.60 -0.64 18.03
C ALA A 327 -25.31 0.64 18.47
N LYS A 328 -25.17 1.73 17.71
CA LYS A 328 -25.82 3.04 17.97
C LYS A 328 -27.23 3.15 17.41
N GLY A 329 -27.71 2.17 16.62
CA GLY A 329 -29.01 2.22 15.94
C GLY A 329 -29.04 3.08 14.67
N ASP A 330 -27.93 3.64 14.24
CA ASP A 330 -27.80 4.35 12.98
C ASP A 330 -28.05 3.42 11.78
N ILE A 331 -27.59 2.17 11.89
CA ILE A 331 -27.76 1.08 10.91
C ILE A 331 -28.62 -0.01 11.55
N PRO A 332 -29.59 -0.62 10.84
CA PRO A 332 -30.36 -1.74 11.37
C PRO A 332 -29.45 -2.87 11.86
N ALA A 333 -29.66 -3.33 13.09
CA ALA A 333 -28.81 -4.31 13.75
C ALA A 333 -28.81 -5.69 13.05
N ASP A 334 -29.88 -6.02 12.33
CA ASP A 334 -30.09 -7.26 11.58
C ASP A 334 -29.71 -7.16 10.09
N ALA A 335 -29.26 -5.99 9.64
CA ALA A 335 -28.87 -5.77 8.25
C ALA A 335 -27.85 -6.83 7.78
N PRO A 336 -28.07 -7.48 6.64
CA PRO A 336 -27.11 -8.43 6.11
C PRO A 336 -25.85 -7.71 5.61
N VAL A 337 -24.68 -8.22 6.03
CA VAL A 337 -23.37 -7.71 5.60
C VAL A 337 -22.69 -8.77 4.75
N TYR A 338 -22.19 -8.37 3.59
CA TYR A 338 -21.45 -9.21 2.65
C TYR A 338 -20.01 -8.69 2.53
N MET A 339 -19.04 -9.56 2.65
CA MET A 339 -17.61 -9.25 2.46
C MET A 339 -17.00 -10.29 1.52
N LEU A 340 -16.76 -9.92 0.27
CA LEU A 340 -16.42 -10.87 -0.78
C LEU A 340 -14.92 -11.20 -0.86
N SER A 341 -14.06 -10.31 -0.38
CA SER A 341 -12.61 -10.51 -0.42
C SER A 341 -12.14 -11.46 0.68
N SER A 342 -11.52 -12.57 0.30
CA SER A 342 -10.83 -13.48 1.24
C SER A 342 -9.68 -12.77 1.95
N THR A 343 -8.87 -11.99 1.21
CA THR A 343 -7.79 -11.19 1.78
C THR A 343 -8.29 -10.24 2.85
N ALA A 344 -9.34 -9.44 2.57
CA ALA A 344 -9.91 -8.54 3.56
C ALA A 344 -10.45 -9.27 4.80
N ARG A 345 -10.99 -10.48 4.63
CA ARG A 345 -11.44 -11.33 5.74
C ARG A 345 -10.26 -11.85 6.58
N ASN A 346 -9.17 -12.29 5.93
CA ASN A 346 -7.97 -12.76 6.62
C ASN A 346 -7.30 -11.62 7.39
N VAL A 347 -7.18 -10.44 6.77
CA VAL A 347 -6.67 -9.25 7.45
C VAL A 347 -7.59 -8.85 8.63
N MET A 348 -8.92 -8.93 8.47
CA MET A 348 -9.84 -8.67 9.58
C MET A 348 -9.65 -9.65 10.73
N GLN A 349 -9.41 -10.94 10.43
CA GLN A 349 -9.10 -11.95 11.45
C GLN A 349 -7.79 -11.60 12.18
N ALA A 350 -6.73 -11.20 11.46
CA ALA A 350 -5.48 -10.77 12.08
C ALA A 350 -5.67 -9.58 13.04
N TYR A 351 -6.53 -8.61 12.70
CA TYR A 351 -6.86 -7.51 13.61
C TYR A 351 -7.56 -7.99 14.90
N PHE A 352 -8.37 -9.06 14.83
CA PHE A 352 -8.97 -9.67 16.02
C PHE A 352 -7.96 -10.48 16.84
N ASP A 353 -7.01 -11.14 16.18
CA ASP A 353 -6.00 -11.97 16.83
C ASP A 353 -4.93 -11.10 17.50
N HIS A 354 -4.69 -9.88 16.97
CA HIS A 354 -3.73 -8.89 17.44
C HIS A 354 -4.42 -7.59 17.93
N PRO A 355 -5.20 -7.64 19.02
CA PRO A 355 -5.89 -6.44 19.52
C PRO A 355 -4.91 -5.33 19.94
N GLU A 356 -3.66 -5.67 20.24
CA GLU A 356 -2.60 -4.73 20.56
C GLU A 356 -2.20 -3.82 19.39
N TRP A 357 -2.60 -4.13 18.16
CA TRP A 357 -2.39 -3.27 17.00
C TRP A 357 -3.34 -2.06 16.97
N ASN A 358 -4.40 -2.08 17.81
CA ASN A 358 -5.50 -1.15 17.73
C ASN A 358 -5.59 -0.26 18.98
N ASP A 359 -6.03 1.00 18.81
CA ASP A 359 -6.34 1.93 19.90
C ASP A 359 -7.74 1.69 20.50
N VAL A 360 -8.58 0.90 19.82
CA VAL A 360 -9.96 0.58 20.24
C VAL A 360 -10.15 -0.92 20.38
N ASP A 361 -11.18 -1.32 21.10
CA ASP A 361 -11.58 -2.73 21.15
C ASP A 361 -12.22 -3.18 19.84
N ILE A 362 -11.37 -3.60 18.90
CA ILE A 362 -11.81 -4.13 17.59
C ILE A 362 -12.67 -5.39 17.75
N ARG A 363 -12.48 -6.16 18.85
CA ARG A 363 -13.23 -7.41 19.12
C ARG A 363 -14.71 -7.15 19.34
N ALA A 364 -15.13 -5.93 19.65
CA ALA A 364 -16.54 -5.54 19.66
C ALA A 364 -17.25 -5.78 18.31
N ALA A 365 -16.50 -5.79 17.19
CA ALA A 365 -17.04 -6.09 15.86
C ALA A 365 -17.06 -7.60 15.51
N LEU A 366 -16.50 -8.48 16.36
CA LEU A 366 -16.40 -9.92 16.09
C LEU A 366 -17.78 -10.62 15.93
N PRO A 367 -18.84 -10.29 16.70
CA PRO A 367 -20.16 -10.86 16.47
C PRO A 367 -20.73 -10.56 15.08
N LEU A 368 -20.51 -9.35 14.57
CA LEU A 368 -20.87 -8.97 13.20
C LEU A 368 -20.04 -9.76 12.18
N PHE A 369 -18.73 -9.89 12.39
CA PHE A 369 -17.84 -10.62 11.49
C PHE A 369 -18.25 -12.09 11.33
N LYS A 370 -18.61 -12.78 12.42
CA LYS A 370 -19.05 -14.18 12.42
C LYS A 370 -20.32 -14.42 11.57
N ARG A 371 -21.21 -13.42 11.45
CA ARG A 371 -22.42 -13.50 10.62
C ARG A 371 -22.27 -12.93 9.22
N THR A 372 -21.11 -12.34 8.89
CA THR A 372 -20.83 -11.75 7.57
C THR A 372 -20.75 -12.83 6.49
N LYS A 373 -21.42 -12.59 5.37
CA LYS A 373 -21.56 -13.56 4.27
C LYS A 373 -20.45 -13.37 3.24
N PRO A 374 -19.77 -14.45 2.79
CA PRO A 374 -18.68 -14.37 1.81
C PRO A 374 -19.16 -14.41 0.35
N ARG A 375 -20.46 -14.52 0.09
CA ARG A 375 -21.03 -14.65 -1.26
C ARG A 375 -22.16 -13.66 -1.48
N PHE A 376 -22.21 -13.06 -2.66
CA PHE A 376 -23.22 -12.11 -3.08
C PHE A 376 -23.61 -12.36 -4.55
N THR A 377 -24.91 -12.28 -4.83
CA THR A 377 -25.47 -12.39 -6.18
C THR A 377 -26.40 -11.21 -6.40
N PRO A 378 -26.14 -10.28 -7.34
CA PRO A 378 -26.91 -9.05 -7.50
C PRO A 378 -28.40 -9.27 -7.65
N SER A 379 -28.83 -10.18 -8.55
CA SER A 379 -30.24 -10.48 -8.82
C SER A 379 -31.01 -10.97 -7.59
N LYS A 380 -30.32 -11.61 -6.62
CA LYS A 380 -30.91 -12.19 -5.42
C LYS A 380 -30.88 -11.25 -4.22
N HIS A 381 -29.78 -10.49 -4.05
CA HIS A 381 -29.48 -9.84 -2.78
C HIS A 381 -29.73 -8.34 -2.78
N VAL A 382 -29.74 -7.66 -3.96
CA VAL A 382 -30.01 -6.21 -4.00
C VAL A 382 -31.42 -5.88 -3.47
N LYS A 383 -32.43 -6.65 -3.88
CA LYS A 383 -33.83 -6.43 -3.44
C LYS A 383 -34.08 -6.68 -1.94
N GLY A 384 -33.21 -7.41 -1.29
CA GLY A 384 -33.30 -7.69 0.15
C GLY A 384 -32.63 -6.62 1.02
N GLY A 385 -32.00 -5.63 0.41
CA GLY A 385 -31.21 -4.63 1.10
C GLY A 385 -29.95 -5.20 1.76
N GLY A 386 -29.10 -4.33 2.28
CA GLY A 386 -27.91 -4.74 3.02
C GLY A 386 -26.67 -3.90 2.74
N ILE A 387 -25.53 -4.41 3.18
CA ILE A 387 -24.24 -3.75 3.06
C ILE A 387 -23.27 -4.70 2.35
N LEU A 388 -22.62 -4.22 1.30
CA LEU A 388 -21.68 -5.00 0.49
C LEU A 388 -20.30 -4.37 0.52
N LEU A 389 -19.30 -5.09 1.04
CA LEU A 389 -17.89 -4.74 1.04
C LEU A 389 -17.18 -5.53 -0.05
N THR A 390 -16.47 -4.84 -0.94
CA THR A 390 -15.71 -5.45 -2.04
C THR A 390 -14.33 -4.82 -2.21
N THR A 391 -13.43 -5.52 -2.85
CA THR A 391 -12.14 -5.03 -3.36
C THR A 391 -12.15 -5.09 -4.90
N SER A 392 -11.46 -4.21 -5.65
CA SER A 392 -10.62 -3.11 -5.18
C SER A 392 -11.41 -1.89 -4.75
N GLY A 393 -10.75 -0.99 -3.99
CA GLY A 393 -11.33 0.28 -3.56
C GLY A 393 -11.51 1.30 -4.69
N MET A 394 -10.72 1.20 -5.78
CA MET A 394 -10.82 2.04 -6.98
C MET A 394 -11.74 1.44 -8.06
N MET A 395 -12.28 0.26 -7.81
CA MET A 395 -13.21 -0.48 -8.69
C MET A 395 -12.61 -0.91 -10.04
N ASP A 396 -11.31 -0.98 -10.14
CA ASP A 396 -10.51 -1.35 -11.31
C ASP A 396 -10.16 -2.85 -11.36
N ALA A 397 -10.34 -3.56 -10.24
CA ALA A 397 -9.98 -4.97 -10.10
C ALA A 397 -10.97 -5.73 -9.20
N GLY A 398 -10.74 -7.05 -9.08
CA GLY A 398 -11.41 -7.94 -8.12
C GLY A 398 -12.93 -7.98 -8.27
N ALA A 399 -13.61 -8.17 -7.14
CA ALA A 399 -15.08 -8.27 -7.11
C ALA A 399 -15.75 -6.94 -7.49
N SER A 400 -15.13 -5.80 -7.20
CA SER A 400 -15.70 -4.49 -7.48
C SER A 400 -15.94 -4.29 -8.98
N VAL A 401 -14.92 -4.52 -9.82
CA VAL A 401 -15.07 -4.35 -11.29
C VAL A 401 -16.08 -5.32 -11.88
N GLY A 402 -16.13 -6.56 -11.37
CA GLY A 402 -17.06 -7.58 -11.85
C GLY A 402 -18.54 -7.28 -11.56
N LEU A 403 -18.82 -6.47 -10.52
CA LEU A 403 -20.17 -6.10 -10.11
C LEU A 403 -20.67 -4.77 -10.69
N LEU A 404 -19.77 -3.97 -11.27
CA LEU A 404 -20.13 -2.67 -11.85
C LEU A 404 -21.30 -2.73 -12.84
N PRO A 405 -21.35 -3.67 -13.81
CA PRO A 405 -22.44 -3.72 -14.78
C PRO A 405 -23.84 -3.88 -14.15
N ASP A 406 -23.91 -4.63 -13.07
CA ASP A 406 -25.18 -4.91 -12.38
C ASP A 406 -25.54 -3.82 -11.36
N LEU A 407 -24.55 -3.31 -10.63
CA LEU A 407 -24.79 -2.43 -9.48
C LEU A 407 -24.82 -0.95 -9.87
N ALA A 408 -23.98 -0.50 -10.81
CA ALA A 408 -23.96 0.90 -11.25
C ALA A 408 -25.25 1.31 -11.95
N THR A 409 -25.92 0.36 -12.60
CA THR A 409 -27.19 0.58 -13.32
C THR A 409 -28.43 0.58 -12.43
N ASN A 410 -28.29 0.26 -11.14
CA ASN A 410 -29.42 0.04 -10.24
C ASN A 410 -29.65 1.24 -9.30
N PRO A 411 -30.80 1.94 -9.39
CA PRO A 411 -31.08 3.10 -8.52
C PRO A 411 -31.31 2.75 -7.03
N ALA A 412 -31.51 1.48 -6.69
CA ALA A 412 -31.58 1.04 -5.28
C ALA A 412 -30.19 0.83 -4.65
N VAL A 413 -29.10 1.04 -5.40
CA VAL A 413 -27.73 0.93 -4.92
C VAL A 413 -27.18 2.31 -4.60
N ARG A 414 -26.55 2.43 -3.42
CA ARG A 414 -25.70 3.56 -3.06
C ARG A 414 -24.25 3.09 -3.02
N VAL A 415 -23.40 3.67 -3.86
CA VAL A 415 -21.95 3.48 -3.82
C VAL A 415 -21.35 4.46 -2.80
N CYS A 416 -20.65 3.93 -1.81
CA CYS A 416 -19.95 4.69 -0.77
C CYS A 416 -18.43 4.61 -1.04
N LEU A 417 -17.85 5.61 -1.69
CA LEU A 417 -16.41 5.68 -1.95
C LEU A 417 -15.69 6.15 -0.68
N VAL A 418 -14.80 5.33 -0.17
CA VAL A 418 -14.12 5.52 1.13
C VAL A 418 -12.60 5.64 1.01
N GLY A 419 -12.06 5.68 -0.21
CA GLY A 419 -10.63 5.70 -0.49
C GLY A 419 -10.27 6.62 -1.64
N TYR A 420 -8.96 6.78 -1.83
CA TYR A 420 -8.40 7.46 -3.00
C TYR A 420 -8.92 6.80 -4.29
N GLN A 421 -9.16 7.64 -5.30
CA GLN A 421 -9.64 7.22 -6.61
C GLN A 421 -8.69 7.79 -7.66
N SER A 422 -7.81 6.95 -8.18
CA SER A 422 -6.81 7.32 -9.19
C SER A 422 -7.48 7.71 -10.51
N PRO A 423 -7.00 8.74 -11.23
CA PRO A 423 -7.45 9.06 -12.58
C PRO A 423 -7.42 7.81 -13.49
N GLY A 424 -8.40 7.70 -14.39
CA GLY A 424 -8.53 6.53 -15.28
C GLY A 424 -9.33 5.37 -14.69
N THR A 425 -9.58 5.33 -13.38
CA THR A 425 -10.35 4.25 -12.75
C THR A 425 -11.87 4.48 -12.80
N PRO A 426 -12.68 3.40 -12.77
CA PRO A 426 -14.14 3.53 -12.67
C PRO A 426 -14.59 4.29 -11.42
N GLY A 427 -13.92 4.08 -10.28
CA GLY A 427 -14.21 4.79 -9.05
C GLY A 427 -13.98 6.30 -9.16
N HIS A 428 -12.93 6.73 -9.87
CA HIS A 428 -12.69 8.15 -10.18
C HIS A 428 -13.82 8.74 -11.06
N SER A 429 -14.23 8.02 -12.08
CA SER A 429 -15.32 8.45 -12.95
C SER A 429 -16.64 8.60 -12.19
N LEU A 430 -16.96 7.64 -11.30
CA LEU A 430 -18.13 7.71 -10.42
C LEU A 430 -18.05 8.91 -9.45
N ARG A 431 -16.89 9.13 -8.84
CA ARG A 431 -16.65 10.28 -7.93
C ARG A 431 -16.85 11.62 -8.64
N SER A 432 -16.45 11.70 -9.90
CA SER A 432 -16.58 12.89 -10.75
C SER A 432 -18.00 13.12 -11.30
N GLY A 433 -18.96 12.24 -10.99
CA GLY A 433 -20.36 12.36 -11.41
C GLY A 433 -20.62 11.94 -12.86
N ALA A 434 -19.78 11.08 -13.43
CA ALA A 434 -19.96 10.54 -14.77
C ALA A 434 -21.33 9.86 -14.91
N LYS A 435 -22.00 10.06 -16.04
CA LYS A 435 -23.28 9.43 -16.35
C LYS A 435 -23.13 8.04 -16.95
N GLU A 436 -21.93 7.75 -17.46
CA GLU A 436 -21.52 6.45 -17.98
C GLU A 436 -20.08 6.18 -17.60
N ILE A 437 -19.75 4.90 -17.37
CA ILE A 437 -18.41 4.43 -17.07
C ILE A 437 -18.01 3.33 -18.03
N SER A 438 -16.73 3.28 -18.40
CA SER A 438 -16.19 2.22 -19.27
C SER A 438 -15.66 1.06 -18.42
N VAL A 439 -16.15 -0.15 -18.67
CA VAL A 439 -15.70 -1.38 -18.00
C VAL A 439 -15.50 -2.47 -19.06
N GLY A 440 -14.24 -2.90 -19.22
CA GLY A 440 -13.91 -3.93 -20.21
C GLY A 440 -14.33 -3.56 -21.66
N GLY A 441 -14.26 -2.28 -22.01
CA GLY A 441 -14.67 -1.75 -23.32
C GLY A 441 -16.18 -1.54 -23.50
N GLN A 442 -16.99 -1.79 -22.47
CA GLN A 442 -18.43 -1.53 -22.50
C GLN A 442 -18.76 -0.25 -21.75
N GLN A 443 -19.63 0.59 -22.33
CA GLN A 443 -20.20 1.76 -21.65
C GLN A 443 -21.38 1.32 -20.79
N ILE A 444 -21.33 1.63 -19.50
CA ILE A 444 -22.30 1.25 -18.49
C ILE A 444 -22.95 2.52 -17.93
N PRO A 445 -24.27 2.70 -18.07
CA PRO A 445 -24.95 3.87 -17.52
C PRO A 445 -24.93 3.86 -15.99
N VAL A 446 -24.68 5.02 -15.37
CA VAL A 446 -24.68 5.21 -13.93
C VAL A 446 -26.06 5.69 -13.48
N ARG A 447 -26.75 4.87 -12.70
CA ARG A 447 -28.08 5.15 -12.10
C ARG A 447 -28.06 5.04 -10.58
N CYS A 448 -27.00 4.46 -10.01
CA CYS A 448 -26.82 4.37 -8.58
C CYS A 448 -26.53 5.74 -7.95
N ASP A 449 -26.85 5.91 -6.67
CA ASP A 449 -26.41 7.07 -5.88
C ASP A 449 -24.93 6.92 -5.50
N VAL A 450 -24.13 7.96 -5.66
CA VAL A 450 -22.68 7.92 -5.35
C VAL A 450 -22.38 8.97 -4.29
N LYS A 451 -21.74 8.51 -3.21
CA LYS A 451 -21.27 9.36 -2.11
C LYS A 451 -19.80 9.08 -1.80
N SER A 452 -19.06 10.11 -1.45
CA SER A 452 -17.65 10.00 -1.03
C SER A 452 -17.49 10.40 0.43
N TYR A 453 -16.57 9.72 1.12
CA TYR A 453 -16.29 9.90 2.55
C TYR A 453 -14.79 9.93 2.77
N SER A 454 -14.25 11.09 3.17
CA SER A 454 -12.82 11.31 3.42
C SER A 454 -12.38 10.85 4.80
N CYS A 455 -13.31 10.65 5.73
CA CYS A 455 -13.03 10.24 7.11
C CYS A 455 -12.30 8.89 7.22
N PHE A 456 -12.37 8.08 6.18
CA PHE A 456 -11.65 6.80 6.14
C PHE A 456 -10.23 6.90 5.56
N SER A 457 -9.72 8.08 5.25
CA SER A 457 -8.35 8.22 4.75
C SER A 457 -7.32 7.59 5.71
N GLY A 458 -6.29 6.97 5.13
CA GLY A 458 -5.13 6.46 5.87
C GLY A 458 -4.07 7.52 6.14
N HIS A 459 -4.03 8.61 5.32
CA HIS A 459 -2.99 9.62 5.37
C HIS A 459 -3.37 10.81 6.22
N GLY A 460 -2.39 11.41 6.88
CA GLY A 460 -2.51 12.68 7.55
C GLY A 460 -2.79 13.82 6.57
N ASP A 461 -3.47 14.86 7.05
CA ASP A 461 -3.58 16.12 6.32
C ASP A 461 -2.36 17.03 6.57
N ALA A 462 -2.34 18.20 5.93
CA ALA A 462 -1.24 19.14 6.08
C ALA A 462 -0.94 19.51 7.54
N ALA A 463 -1.98 19.74 8.35
CA ALA A 463 -1.82 20.13 9.75
C ALA A 463 -1.27 18.97 10.61
N GLU A 464 -1.70 17.72 10.33
CA GLU A 464 -1.19 16.54 11.01
C GLU A 464 0.28 16.27 10.66
N ASN A 465 0.63 16.40 9.37
CA ASN A 465 2.00 16.25 8.90
C ASN A 465 2.92 17.38 9.44
N ASP A 466 2.40 18.60 9.56
CA ASP A 466 3.12 19.71 10.21
C ASP A 466 3.33 19.47 11.71
N ALA A 467 2.32 18.94 12.40
CA ALA A 467 2.44 18.57 13.80
C ALA A 467 3.47 17.46 14.01
N TRP A 468 3.55 16.48 13.08
CA TRP A 468 4.59 15.47 13.09
C TRP A 468 5.98 16.07 12.89
N LEU A 469 6.13 17.05 11.99
CA LEU A 469 7.38 17.76 11.74
C LEU A 469 7.75 18.74 12.86
N ALA A 470 6.83 19.19 13.70
CA ALA A 470 7.01 20.34 14.62
C ALA A 470 8.23 20.18 15.55
N ASN A 471 8.56 18.95 15.95
CA ASN A 471 9.72 18.67 16.78
C ASN A 471 10.97 18.30 15.96
N ASN A 472 10.86 18.26 14.65
CA ASN A 472 11.97 17.98 13.75
C ASN A 472 12.65 19.30 13.38
N ARG A 473 13.95 19.41 13.69
CA ARG A 473 14.79 20.54 13.30
C ARG A 473 15.62 20.21 12.07
N ALA A 474 15.00 19.49 11.11
CA ALA A 474 15.69 19.12 9.89
C ALA A 474 16.25 20.34 9.19
N SER A 475 17.51 20.26 8.81
CA SER A 475 18.15 21.29 7.99
C SER A 475 17.63 21.27 6.55
N ARG A 476 17.07 20.10 6.10
CA ARG A 476 16.49 19.90 4.77
C ARG A 476 15.24 19.04 4.84
N ILE A 477 14.19 19.47 4.14
CA ILE A 477 12.92 18.75 4.02
C ILE A 477 12.71 18.41 2.55
N PHE A 478 12.50 17.15 2.25
CA PHE A 478 12.29 16.62 0.91
C PHE A 478 10.87 16.06 0.79
N LEU A 479 10.13 16.52 -0.22
CA LEU A 479 8.76 16.11 -0.48
C LEU A 479 8.75 14.93 -1.46
N ILE A 480 8.10 13.85 -1.04
CA ILE A 480 7.93 12.60 -1.80
C ILE A 480 6.46 12.19 -1.77
N HIS A 481 6.12 11.15 -2.51
CA HIS A 481 4.83 10.44 -2.45
C HIS A 481 3.63 11.40 -2.57
N GLY A 482 3.55 12.10 -3.70
CA GLY A 482 2.46 13.03 -4.01
C GLY A 482 2.43 13.35 -5.49
N ASP A 483 1.24 13.66 -6.00
CA ASP A 483 1.06 14.13 -7.36
C ASP A 483 1.66 15.55 -7.52
N ALA A 484 1.99 15.96 -8.73
CA ALA A 484 2.71 17.21 -8.99
C ALA A 484 2.05 18.44 -8.35
N ASP A 485 0.72 18.55 -8.44
CA ASP A 485 -0.03 19.66 -7.85
C ASP A 485 -0.01 19.63 -6.31
N ALA A 486 -0.12 18.43 -5.73
CA ALA A 486 -0.04 18.23 -4.28
C ALA A 486 1.35 18.59 -3.75
N LEU A 487 2.41 18.14 -4.42
CA LEU A 487 3.79 18.48 -4.07
C LEU A 487 4.08 19.98 -4.18
N ALA A 488 3.58 20.64 -5.23
CA ALA A 488 3.74 22.08 -5.42
C ALA A 488 3.03 22.88 -4.32
N ALA A 489 1.77 22.51 -4.00
CA ALA A 489 1.00 23.14 -2.91
C ALA A 489 1.69 22.90 -1.55
N ARG A 490 2.12 21.67 -1.27
CA ARG A 490 2.80 21.31 -0.03
C ARG A 490 4.12 22.06 0.15
N ARG A 491 4.93 22.15 -0.93
CA ARG A 491 6.17 22.90 -0.93
C ARG A 491 5.94 24.36 -0.53
N LYS A 492 4.95 25.01 -1.18
CA LYS A 492 4.59 26.40 -0.86
C LYS A 492 4.23 26.57 0.61
N GLY A 493 3.31 25.76 1.13
CA GLY A 493 2.89 25.84 2.52
C GLY A 493 4.03 25.59 3.53
N LEU A 494 4.95 24.65 3.25
CA LEU A 494 6.09 24.39 4.12
C LEU A 494 7.17 25.47 4.06
N VAL A 495 7.44 26.04 2.87
CA VAL A 495 8.38 27.17 2.75
C VAL A 495 7.91 28.36 3.58
N ASP A 496 6.61 28.65 3.57
CA ASP A 496 6.05 29.73 4.39
C ASP A 496 6.20 29.48 5.91
N ARG A 497 6.21 28.21 6.34
CA ARG A 497 6.30 27.82 7.77
C ARG A 497 7.71 27.47 8.25
N PHE A 498 8.52 26.84 7.42
CA PHE A 498 9.84 26.27 7.78
C PHE A 498 11.02 26.87 7.01
N GLY A 499 10.78 27.82 6.08
CA GLY A 499 11.83 28.49 5.30
C GLY A 499 12.17 27.76 4.00
N SER A 500 13.27 28.18 3.36
CA SER A 500 13.63 27.81 1.98
C SER A 500 14.23 26.41 1.79
N ASN A 501 14.49 25.66 2.85
CA ASN A 501 15.15 24.35 2.79
C ASN A 501 14.18 23.18 2.45
N VAL A 502 13.11 23.48 1.70
CA VAL A 502 12.09 22.50 1.27
C VAL A 502 12.24 22.25 -0.22
N GLU A 503 12.56 21.03 -0.58
CA GLU A 503 12.75 20.58 -1.96
C GLU A 503 11.70 19.50 -2.33
N VAL A 504 11.22 19.51 -3.58
CA VAL A 504 10.52 18.35 -4.17
C VAL A 504 11.58 17.42 -4.74
N VAL A 505 11.49 16.14 -4.40
CA VAL A 505 12.45 15.13 -4.89
C VAL A 505 12.29 14.94 -6.40
N GLU A 506 13.42 15.00 -7.10
CA GLU A 506 13.50 14.69 -8.52
C GLU A 506 13.88 13.21 -8.72
N PRO A 507 13.18 12.46 -9.60
CA PRO A 507 13.51 11.07 -9.87
C PRO A 507 14.96 10.93 -10.39
N PHE A 508 15.66 9.89 -9.92
CA PHE A 508 17.02 9.51 -10.31
C PHE A 508 18.12 10.54 -9.96
N LYS A 509 17.77 11.64 -9.32
CA LYS A 509 18.75 12.59 -8.79
C LYS A 509 19.38 12.04 -7.52
N ARG A 510 20.70 12.14 -7.44
CA ARG A 510 21.48 11.71 -6.27
C ARG A 510 21.59 12.88 -5.29
N TYR A 511 21.09 12.71 -4.09
CA TYR A 511 21.20 13.65 -2.97
C TYR A 511 22.28 13.18 -2.03
N VAL A 512 23.20 14.08 -1.63
CA VAL A 512 24.37 13.72 -0.83
C VAL A 512 24.32 14.43 0.52
N PHE A 513 24.69 13.70 1.57
CA PHE A 513 24.77 14.13 2.95
C PHE A 513 26.13 13.76 3.52
N PRO A 514 27.04 14.74 3.76
CA PRO A 514 28.36 14.46 4.33
C PRO A 514 28.25 13.83 5.71
N VAL A 515 28.99 12.77 5.99
CA VAL A 515 29.09 12.17 7.34
C VAL A 515 30.21 12.86 8.09
N HIS A 516 29.92 13.45 9.24
CA HIS A 516 30.89 14.15 10.09
C HIS A 516 31.30 13.35 11.32
#